data_118d307aa7b7c862a8216fd690a794e9
#
_entry.id   118d307aa7b7c862a8216fd690a794e9
#
_cell.length_a   1.000
_cell.length_b   1.000
_cell.length_c   1.000
_cell.angle_alpha   90.00
_cell.angle_beta   90.00
_cell.angle_gamma   90.00
#
_symmetry.space_group_name_H-M   'P 1'
#
loop_
_entity.id
_entity.type
_entity.pdbx_description
1 polymer ?
#
loop_
_entity_poly.entity_id
_entity_poly.type
_entity_poly.pdbx_seq_one_letter_code
_entity_poly.pdbx_strand_id
1 'polypeptide(L)'
;FYNSLGANFNNGAMNEGYADLWAMSLGDIAEIGKGFYTDNEDGIRQYDQEPKVYPEDLVGEVHADGEIICGAWYDTHLLLGGDWDATMALFVDAYPGLQAIAQNGNEGQAFTNVLIDVLQADDDDGDLSNGTPNGMTIIEGFDIHGITVFSYAEIDHDPMEFAAADEALIIEGEADILFPYSLYFNAVKLWYQTSTNGDWVEIEMTNPAGDSMFEAELPAQPNGSVIAYYMGIVDDFGGLSAVTPVAAANNPHPNLPHYLLVGVDPILVNDSDDYSDFGSWTTGIPGEDSATTGIWEESIPVG
;
A
#
# COMPACT_ATOMS: atom_id res chain seq x y z
N PHE A 1 19.65 -0.76 -31.79
CA PHE A 1 18.24 -1.04 -31.51
C PHE A 1 17.57 0.17 -30.87
N TYR A 2 18.05 0.64 -29.72
CA TYR A 2 17.51 1.80 -28.99
C TYR A 2 17.35 3.06 -29.85
N ASN A 3 18.39 3.42 -30.58
CA ASN A 3 18.36 4.60 -31.47
C ASN A 3 17.34 4.48 -32.60
N SER A 4 17.04 3.27 -33.07
CA SER A 4 16.06 3.05 -34.14
C SER A 4 14.62 3.24 -33.65
N LEU A 5 14.38 3.10 -32.36
CA LEU A 5 13.10 3.36 -31.72
C LEU A 5 12.95 4.79 -31.22
N GLY A 6 14.01 5.63 -31.37
CA GLY A 6 14.01 6.99 -30.86
C GLY A 6 14.17 7.07 -29.33
N ALA A 7 14.55 5.96 -28.70
CA ALA A 7 14.72 5.84 -27.27
C ALA A 7 16.12 6.26 -26.83
N ASN A 8 16.19 7.03 -25.77
CA ASN A 8 17.44 7.32 -25.06
C ASN A 8 17.25 6.92 -23.60
N PHE A 9 18.03 5.97 -23.11
CA PHE A 9 18.10 5.70 -21.68
C PHE A 9 18.86 6.81 -20.98
N ASN A 10 18.19 7.49 -20.06
CA ASN A 10 18.81 8.47 -19.18
C ASN A 10 19.46 7.82 -17.95
N ASN A 11 19.09 6.57 -17.68
CA ASN A 11 19.62 5.79 -16.56
C ASN A 11 20.58 4.72 -17.06
N GLY A 12 21.82 4.75 -16.57
CA GLY A 12 22.88 3.84 -17.00
C GLY A 12 22.66 2.40 -16.53
N ALA A 13 22.10 2.20 -15.35
CA ALA A 13 21.79 0.87 -14.81
C ALA A 13 20.82 0.12 -15.71
N MET A 14 19.77 0.79 -16.18
CA MET A 14 18.82 0.20 -17.14
C MET A 14 19.51 -0.16 -18.47
N ASN A 15 20.37 0.70 -18.97
CA ASN A 15 21.07 0.45 -20.23
C ASN A 15 21.96 -0.79 -20.16
N GLU A 16 22.74 -0.90 -19.09
CA GLU A 16 23.65 -2.04 -18.87
C GLU A 16 22.88 -3.32 -18.51
N GLY A 17 21.87 -3.24 -17.64
CA GLY A 17 21.02 -4.38 -17.29
C GLY A 17 20.29 -4.96 -18.50
N TYR A 18 19.81 -4.12 -19.41
CA TYR A 18 19.14 -4.59 -20.63
C TYR A 18 20.11 -5.16 -21.66
N ALA A 19 21.38 -4.75 -21.66
CA ALA A 19 22.39 -5.41 -22.46
C ALA A 19 22.61 -6.85 -21.99
N ASP A 20 22.63 -7.07 -20.68
CA ASP A 20 22.74 -8.42 -20.11
C ASP A 20 21.47 -9.25 -20.39
N LEU A 21 20.27 -8.68 -20.27
CA LEU A 21 19.02 -9.35 -20.59
C LEU A 21 19.00 -9.88 -22.04
N TRP A 22 19.43 -9.05 -23.00
CA TRP A 22 19.59 -9.48 -24.38
C TRP A 22 20.59 -10.63 -24.52
N ALA A 23 21.74 -10.56 -23.82
CA ALA A 23 22.75 -11.60 -23.87
C ALA A 23 22.23 -12.91 -23.28
N MET A 24 21.49 -12.87 -22.16
CA MET A 24 20.87 -14.03 -21.52
C MET A 24 19.84 -14.67 -22.45
N SER A 25 18.93 -13.90 -23.00
CA SER A 25 17.87 -14.41 -23.89
C SER A 25 18.41 -15.06 -25.16
N LEU A 26 19.47 -14.49 -25.75
CA LEU A 26 20.09 -15.03 -26.98
C LEU A 26 20.94 -16.28 -26.69
N GLY A 27 21.54 -16.36 -25.53
CA GLY A 27 22.42 -17.45 -25.14
C GLY A 27 21.77 -18.58 -24.37
N ASP A 28 20.53 -18.35 -23.91
CA ASP A 28 19.86 -19.21 -22.92
C ASP A 28 20.77 -19.50 -21.72
N ILE A 29 21.28 -18.40 -21.13
CA ILE A 29 22.26 -18.43 -20.04
C ILE A 29 21.84 -17.49 -18.92
N ALA A 30 22.23 -17.81 -17.69
CA ALA A 30 22.06 -16.94 -16.52
C ALA A 30 23.38 -16.24 -16.11
N GLU A 31 24.47 -16.51 -16.82
CA GLU A 31 25.82 -16.08 -16.46
C GLU A 31 26.43 -15.23 -17.59
N ILE A 32 26.82 -14.03 -17.27
CA ILE A 32 27.41 -13.07 -18.22
C ILE A 32 28.93 -13.03 -18.07
N GLY A 33 29.64 -13.03 -19.19
CA GLY A 33 31.09 -12.88 -19.25
C GLY A 33 31.87 -14.10 -18.76
N LYS A 34 31.32 -15.30 -18.92
CA LYS A 34 32.02 -16.55 -18.64
C LYS A 34 33.35 -16.64 -19.40
N GLY A 35 34.41 -16.99 -18.66
CA GLY A 35 35.76 -17.04 -19.21
C GLY A 35 36.43 -15.67 -19.34
N PHE A 36 35.86 -14.60 -18.80
CA PHE A 36 36.51 -13.30 -18.70
C PHE A 36 37.75 -13.34 -17.79
N TYR A 37 37.60 -14.03 -16.67
CA TYR A 37 38.73 -14.27 -15.74
C TYR A 37 39.57 -15.44 -16.21
N THR A 38 40.91 -15.34 -16.00
CA THR A 38 41.84 -16.38 -16.41
C THR A 38 42.07 -17.47 -15.35
N ASP A 39 41.65 -17.22 -14.15
CA ASP A 39 41.90 -18.02 -12.94
C ASP A 39 40.64 -18.63 -12.34
N ASN A 40 39.48 -18.31 -12.92
CA ASN A 40 38.20 -18.88 -12.50
C ASN A 40 37.28 -19.09 -13.73
N GLU A 41 36.34 -20.01 -13.62
CA GLU A 41 35.37 -20.31 -14.70
C GLU A 41 34.08 -19.49 -14.58
N ASP A 42 33.92 -18.73 -13.48
CA ASP A 42 32.72 -17.94 -13.24
C ASP A 42 32.65 -16.73 -14.16
N GLY A 43 31.44 -16.31 -14.48
CA GLY A 43 31.18 -15.05 -15.18
C GLY A 43 31.44 -13.83 -14.31
N ILE A 44 31.36 -12.68 -14.92
CA ILE A 44 31.45 -11.41 -14.21
C ILE A 44 30.15 -11.07 -13.48
N ARG A 45 28.99 -11.58 -13.94
CA ARG A 45 27.67 -11.45 -13.30
C ARG A 45 26.91 -12.78 -13.40
N GLN A 46 26.12 -13.10 -12.37
CA GLN A 46 25.35 -14.34 -12.29
C GLN A 46 23.95 -14.04 -11.77
N TYR A 47 22.94 -14.36 -12.55
CA TYR A 47 21.54 -14.06 -12.27
C TYR A 47 20.76 -15.22 -11.64
N ASP A 48 21.34 -16.42 -11.62
CA ASP A 48 20.80 -17.64 -10.96
C ASP A 48 21.33 -17.83 -9.53
N GLN A 49 21.91 -16.78 -8.96
CA GLN A 49 22.42 -16.74 -7.59
C GLN A 49 21.51 -15.87 -6.69
N GLU A 50 22.05 -15.49 -5.53
CA GLU A 50 21.36 -14.57 -4.61
C GLU A 50 20.97 -13.26 -5.34
N PRO A 51 19.68 -12.86 -5.32
CA PRO A 51 19.23 -11.71 -6.05
C PRO A 51 19.86 -10.42 -5.51
N LYS A 52 20.16 -9.48 -6.40
CA LYS A 52 20.49 -8.12 -6.04
C LYS A 52 19.23 -7.33 -5.78
N VAL A 53 19.16 -6.62 -4.65
CA VAL A 53 17.94 -6.00 -4.13
C VAL A 53 18.08 -4.47 -4.05
N TYR A 54 17.08 -3.76 -4.51
CA TYR A 54 16.95 -2.33 -4.31
C TYR A 54 16.28 -2.05 -2.95
N PRO A 55 16.75 -1.06 -2.15
CA PRO A 55 17.91 -0.20 -2.40
C PRO A 55 19.23 -0.74 -1.84
N GLU A 56 19.25 -1.90 -1.20
CA GLU A 56 20.35 -2.40 -0.38
C GLU A 56 21.64 -2.63 -1.20
N ASP A 57 21.50 -3.08 -2.44
CA ASP A 57 22.64 -3.42 -3.31
C ASP A 57 23.03 -2.30 -4.29
N LEU A 58 22.42 -1.10 -4.18
CA LEU A 58 22.87 0.05 -4.96
C LEU A 58 24.27 0.50 -4.53
N VAL A 59 25.17 0.61 -5.49
CA VAL A 59 26.54 1.05 -5.25
C VAL A 59 26.92 2.32 -6.07
N GLY A 60 26.03 2.77 -6.95
CA GLY A 60 26.25 3.95 -7.79
C GLY A 60 27.15 3.67 -9.02
N GLU A 61 27.28 2.38 -9.41
CA GLU A 61 28.01 1.94 -10.60
C GLU A 61 27.03 1.25 -11.54
N VAL A 62 26.93 1.74 -12.78
CA VAL A 62 25.87 1.41 -13.73
C VAL A 62 25.76 -0.08 -14.06
N HIS A 63 26.87 -0.82 -14.09
CA HIS A 63 26.83 -2.25 -14.36
C HIS A 63 26.37 -3.05 -13.14
N ALA A 64 26.85 -2.68 -11.95
CA ALA A 64 26.44 -3.32 -10.70
C ALA A 64 24.98 -3.01 -10.37
N ASP A 65 24.56 -1.75 -10.51
CA ASP A 65 23.18 -1.34 -10.27
C ASP A 65 22.24 -1.93 -11.34
N GLY A 66 22.75 -2.19 -12.55
CA GLY A 66 22.03 -2.85 -13.64
C GLY A 66 21.68 -4.32 -13.36
N GLU A 67 22.43 -4.98 -12.45
CA GLU A 67 22.12 -6.35 -12.06
C GLU A 67 20.74 -6.46 -11.37
N ILE A 68 20.29 -5.40 -10.69
CA ILE A 68 18.98 -5.37 -9.99
C ILE A 68 17.85 -5.49 -11.02
N ILE A 69 17.79 -4.58 -11.99
CA ILE A 69 16.71 -4.57 -12.97
C ILE A 69 16.78 -5.76 -13.94
N CYS A 70 17.97 -6.20 -14.29
CA CYS A 70 18.14 -7.38 -15.13
C CYS A 70 17.73 -8.67 -14.38
N GLY A 71 18.06 -8.76 -13.09
CA GLY A 71 17.61 -9.84 -12.22
C GLY A 71 16.09 -9.91 -12.12
N ALA A 72 15.43 -8.77 -11.97
CA ALA A 72 13.96 -8.71 -11.95
C ALA A 72 13.34 -9.29 -13.23
N TRP A 73 13.90 -8.99 -14.38
CA TRP A 73 13.48 -9.59 -15.64
C TRP A 73 13.81 -11.10 -15.73
N TYR A 74 14.95 -11.52 -15.17
CA TYR A 74 15.34 -12.93 -15.15
C TYR A 74 14.40 -13.75 -14.27
N ASP A 75 14.07 -13.29 -13.07
CA ASP A 75 13.14 -13.97 -12.19
C ASP A 75 11.70 -13.94 -12.74
N THR A 76 11.28 -12.84 -13.34
CA THR A 76 10.01 -12.80 -14.10
C THR A 76 10.02 -13.85 -15.23
N HIS A 77 11.12 -14.00 -15.98
CA HIS A 77 11.25 -15.05 -16.99
C HIS A 77 11.07 -16.45 -16.41
N LEU A 78 11.69 -16.74 -15.27
CA LEU A 78 11.56 -18.07 -14.62
C LEU A 78 10.10 -18.30 -14.17
N LEU A 79 9.47 -17.30 -13.57
CA LEU A 79 8.08 -17.35 -13.10
C LEU A 79 7.07 -17.46 -14.26
N LEU A 80 7.37 -16.92 -15.43
CA LEU A 80 6.61 -17.09 -16.67
C LEU A 80 6.84 -18.46 -17.32
N GLY A 81 7.56 -19.36 -16.68
CA GLY A 81 7.78 -20.74 -17.11
C GLY A 81 9.08 -20.94 -17.89
N GLY A 82 9.99 -20.01 -17.89
CA GLY A 82 11.31 -20.12 -18.53
C GLY A 82 11.26 -20.03 -20.06
N ASP A 83 10.27 -19.34 -20.60
CA ASP A 83 10.10 -19.11 -22.05
C ASP A 83 10.67 -17.73 -22.43
N TRP A 84 11.88 -17.72 -23.01
CA TRP A 84 12.53 -16.50 -23.47
C TRP A 84 11.76 -15.80 -24.59
N ASP A 85 11.06 -16.54 -25.46
CA ASP A 85 10.30 -15.92 -26.54
C ASP A 85 9.12 -15.11 -25.95
N ALA A 86 8.43 -15.66 -24.96
CA ALA A 86 7.34 -14.98 -24.27
C ALA A 86 7.87 -13.78 -23.44
N THR A 87 8.94 -13.96 -22.68
CA THR A 87 9.54 -12.90 -21.87
C THR A 87 10.04 -11.74 -22.72
N MET A 88 10.72 -12.04 -23.82
CA MET A 88 11.26 -11.00 -24.72
C MET A 88 10.17 -10.35 -25.57
N ALA A 89 9.05 -11.04 -25.86
CA ALA A 89 7.89 -10.41 -26.46
C ALA A 89 7.33 -9.33 -25.53
N LEU A 90 7.10 -9.68 -24.26
CA LEU A 90 6.65 -8.74 -23.23
C LEU A 90 7.64 -7.56 -23.07
N PHE A 91 8.94 -7.84 -23.00
CA PHE A 91 9.97 -6.80 -22.93
C PHE A 91 9.93 -5.84 -24.13
N VAL A 92 9.74 -6.37 -25.33
CA VAL A 92 9.68 -5.56 -26.58
C VAL A 92 8.39 -4.75 -26.63
N ASP A 93 7.27 -5.29 -26.19
CA ASP A 93 5.97 -4.59 -26.16
C ASP A 93 5.99 -3.47 -25.10
N ALA A 94 6.62 -3.68 -23.95
CA ALA A 94 6.85 -2.65 -22.94
C ALA A 94 7.88 -1.59 -23.36
N TYR A 95 8.72 -1.90 -24.33
CA TYR A 95 9.92 -1.12 -24.66
C TYR A 95 9.69 0.38 -24.91
N PRO A 96 8.59 0.85 -25.53
CA PRO A 96 8.34 2.29 -25.68
C PRO A 96 8.27 3.05 -24.36
N GLY A 97 7.85 2.41 -23.28
CA GLY A 97 7.79 2.96 -21.92
C GLY A 97 9.07 2.79 -21.12
N LEU A 98 9.86 1.75 -21.41
CA LEU A 98 11.07 1.40 -20.62
C LEU A 98 12.21 2.45 -20.68
N GLN A 99 11.98 3.57 -21.30
CA GLN A 99 12.96 4.65 -21.46
C GLN A 99 13.18 5.46 -20.19
N ALA A 100 12.67 5.10 -19.08
CA ALA A 100 12.62 5.84 -17.83
C ALA A 100 13.33 7.21 -17.88
N ILE A 101 12.60 8.27 -17.68
CA ILE A 101 13.13 9.65 -17.69
C ILE A 101 14.03 9.94 -16.47
N ALA A 102 14.01 9.07 -15.48
CA ALA A 102 14.84 9.17 -14.29
C ALA A 102 16.33 9.02 -14.66
N GLN A 103 17.14 9.93 -14.15
CA GLN A 103 18.60 9.94 -14.38
C GLN A 103 19.32 9.05 -13.36
N ASN A 104 20.62 8.80 -13.58
CA ASN A 104 21.48 8.15 -12.60
C ASN A 104 21.33 8.82 -11.22
N GLY A 105 21.23 8.01 -10.18
CA GLY A 105 20.94 8.45 -8.82
C GLY A 105 19.45 8.43 -8.46
N ASN A 106 18.57 8.09 -9.40
CA ASN A 106 17.12 7.90 -9.20
C ASN A 106 16.69 6.52 -9.70
N GLU A 107 17.51 5.50 -9.45
CA GLU A 107 17.30 4.13 -9.92
C GLU A 107 15.96 3.58 -9.46
N GLY A 108 15.57 3.82 -8.21
CA GLY A 108 14.28 3.36 -7.68
C GLY A 108 13.08 3.87 -8.47
N GLN A 109 13.08 5.14 -8.86
CA GLN A 109 12.02 5.68 -9.72
C GLN A 109 12.08 5.05 -11.13
N ALA A 110 13.29 4.86 -11.68
CA ALA A 110 13.46 4.23 -12.98
C ALA A 110 12.91 2.80 -12.98
N PHE A 111 13.26 2.01 -11.97
CA PHE A 111 12.84 0.61 -11.85
C PHE A 111 11.33 0.47 -11.61
N THR A 112 10.75 1.32 -10.77
CA THR A 112 9.29 1.35 -10.56
C THR A 112 8.55 1.74 -11.84
N ASN A 113 9.03 2.73 -12.58
CA ASN A 113 8.44 3.09 -13.87
C ASN A 113 8.48 1.92 -14.86
N VAL A 114 9.58 1.16 -14.89
CA VAL A 114 9.69 -0.06 -15.73
C VAL A 114 8.61 -1.08 -15.36
N LEU A 115 8.43 -1.36 -14.07
CA LEU A 115 7.40 -2.30 -13.63
C LEU A 115 6.01 -1.86 -14.09
N ILE A 116 5.68 -0.57 -13.98
CA ILE A 116 4.39 -0.04 -14.47
C ILE A 116 4.26 -0.22 -15.99
N ASP A 117 5.32 0.10 -16.75
CA ASP A 117 5.32 -0.04 -18.21
C ASP A 117 5.15 -1.50 -18.65
N VAL A 118 5.72 -2.45 -17.90
CA VAL A 118 5.57 -3.89 -18.15
C VAL A 118 4.14 -4.36 -17.88
N LEU A 119 3.54 -3.91 -16.78
CA LEU A 119 2.15 -4.21 -16.47
C LEU A 119 1.20 -3.63 -17.54
N GLN A 120 1.46 -2.42 -18.04
CA GLN A 120 0.71 -1.82 -19.14
C GLN A 120 0.86 -2.60 -20.46
N ALA A 121 2.02 -3.19 -20.71
CA ALA A 121 2.26 -4.01 -21.89
C ALA A 121 1.61 -5.40 -21.81
N ASP A 122 1.46 -5.92 -20.59
CA ASP A 122 0.77 -7.20 -20.32
C ASP A 122 -0.76 -7.05 -20.31
N ASP A 123 -1.26 -5.83 -20.20
CA ASP A 123 -2.69 -5.54 -20.19
C ASP A 123 -3.34 -5.85 -21.54
N ASP A 124 -4.45 -6.60 -21.52
CA ASP A 124 -5.11 -7.12 -22.71
C ASP A 124 -6.38 -6.36 -23.13
N ASP A 125 -6.85 -5.41 -22.29
CA ASP A 125 -8.08 -4.67 -22.59
C ASP A 125 -7.98 -3.13 -22.41
N GLY A 126 -6.87 -2.63 -21.88
CA GLY A 126 -6.60 -1.21 -21.64
C GLY A 126 -7.16 -0.69 -20.34
N ASP A 127 -7.55 -1.59 -19.42
CA ASP A 127 -8.06 -1.27 -18.10
C ASP A 127 -7.25 -1.99 -17.00
N LEU A 128 -6.17 -1.38 -16.58
CA LEU A 128 -5.32 -1.93 -15.52
C LEU A 128 -6.06 -2.14 -14.17
N SER A 129 -7.23 -1.52 -13.98
CA SER A 129 -7.97 -1.67 -12.73
C SER A 129 -8.53 -3.07 -12.52
N ASN A 130 -8.71 -3.84 -13.59
CA ASN A 130 -9.16 -5.23 -13.54
C ASN A 130 -8.00 -6.25 -13.52
N GLY A 131 -6.74 -5.78 -13.49
CA GLY A 131 -5.54 -6.61 -13.53
C GLY A 131 -5.03 -6.87 -14.93
N THR A 132 -3.93 -7.61 -15.03
CA THR A 132 -3.33 -8.03 -16.29
C THR A 132 -3.11 -9.55 -16.30
N PRO A 133 -3.06 -10.22 -17.46
CA PRO A 133 -2.96 -11.68 -17.54
C PRO A 133 -1.83 -12.31 -16.74
N ASN A 134 -0.68 -11.65 -16.66
CA ASN A 134 0.49 -12.14 -15.90
C ASN A 134 0.88 -11.17 -14.75
N GLY A 135 0.00 -10.24 -14.37
CA GLY A 135 0.32 -9.13 -13.46
C GLY A 135 0.95 -9.57 -12.14
N MET A 136 0.36 -10.57 -11.47
CA MET A 136 0.90 -11.08 -10.20
C MET A 136 2.29 -11.71 -10.38
N THR A 137 2.50 -12.45 -11.47
CA THR A 137 3.79 -13.06 -11.80
C THR A 137 4.88 -12.01 -12.07
N ILE A 138 4.52 -10.95 -12.78
CA ILE A 138 5.41 -9.80 -13.06
C ILE A 138 5.77 -9.09 -11.76
N ILE A 139 4.78 -8.77 -10.93
CA ILE A 139 4.98 -8.11 -9.63
C ILE A 139 5.89 -8.97 -8.75
N GLU A 140 5.66 -10.27 -8.65
CA GLU A 140 6.48 -11.18 -7.85
C GLU A 140 7.95 -11.19 -8.32
N GLY A 141 8.19 -11.28 -9.64
CA GLY A 141 9.54 -11.27 -10.20
C GLY A 141 10.30 -9.97 -9.91
N PHE A 142 9.63 -8.84 -9.93
CA PHE A 142 10.22 -7.55 -9.58
C PHE A 142 10.38 -7.36 -8.08
N ASP A 143 9.45 -7.85 -7.26
CA ASP A 143 9.49 -7.75 -5.80
C ASP A 143 10.66 -8.53 -5.17
N ILE A 144 11.06 -9.66 -5.77
CA ILE A 144 12.29 -10.39 -5.41
C ILE A 144 13.51 -9.45 -5.39
N HIS A 145 13.50 -8.44 -6.26
CA HIS A 145 14.56 -7.44 -6.38
C HIS A 145 14.23 -6.11 -5.69
N GLY A 146 13.23 -6.09 -4.79
CA GLY A 146 12.82 -4.89 -4.06
C GLY A 146 12.20 -3.78 -4.94
N ILE A 147 11.84 -4.11 -6.19
CA ILE A 147 11.18 -3.19 -7.10
C ILE A 147 9.68 -3.36 -6.94
N THR A 148 9.07 -2.44 -6.20
CA THR A 148 7.64 -2.46 -5.89
C THR A 148 6.94 -1.28 -6.51
N VAL A 149 5.65 -1.43 -6.79
CA VAL A 149 4.78 -0.33 -7.14
C VAL A 149 4.19 0.26 -5.87
N PHE A 150 4.32 1.57 -5.71
CA PHE A 150 3.59 2.26 -4.66
C PHE A 150 2.11 2.16 -4.98
N SER A 151 1.43 1.35 -4.20
CA SER A 151 0.00 1.21 -4.30
C SER A 151 -0.67 2.37 -3.55
N TYR A 152 -1.72 2.90 -4.14
CA TYR A 152 -2.56 3.86 -3.47
C TYR A 152 -3.91 3.21 -3.17
N ALA A 153 -4.20 3.09 -1.88
CA ALA A 153 -5.52 2.76 -1.39
C ALA A 153 -5.85 3.73 -0.26
N GLU A 154 -7.00 4.34 -0.32
CA GLU A 154 -7.51 5.25 0.70
C GLU A 154 -8.90 4.79 1.12
N ILE A 155 -9.20 4.93 2.39
CA ILE A 155 -10.54 4.69 2.92
C ILE A 155 -10.98 5.94 3.67
N ASP A 156 -12.10 6.52 3.23
CA ASP A 156 -12.74 7.66 3.86
C ASP A 156 -14.05 7.24 4.53
N HIS A 157 -14.32 7.85 5.66
CA HIS A 157 -15.49 7.53 6.46
C HIS A 157 -15.95 8.72 7.29
N ASP A 158 -17.23 9.03 7.24
CA ASP A 158 -17.87 10.01 8.13
C ASP A 158 -18.33 9.30 9.41
N PRO A 159 -17.60 9.46 10.54
CA PRO A 159 -17.87 8.66 11.74
C PRO A 159 -19.22 8.98 12.34
N MET A 160 -19.98 7.95 12.61
CA MET A 160 -21.22 8.06 13.38
C MET A 160 -20.90 8.08 14.88
N GLU A 161 -21.41 9.08 15.59
CA GLU A 161 -21.22 9.20 17.04
C GLU A 161 -22.36 8.56 17.83
N PHE A 162 -23.58 8.47 17.24
CA PHE A 162 -24.80 8.04 17.91
C PHE A 162 -25.63 7.11 17.04
N ALA A 163 -26.26 6.11 17.65
CA ALA A 163 -27.19 5.21 16.99
C ALA A 163 -28.41 4.93 17.88
N ALA A 164 -29.53 4.53 17.27
CA ALA A 164 -30.71 4.07 17.99
C ALA A 164 -30.42 2.73 18.70
N ALA A 165 -31.09 2.53 19.86
CA ALA A 165 -31.00 1.25 20.55
C ALA A 165 -31.85 0.19 19.86
N ASP A 166 -31.45 -1.09 19.99
CA ASP A 166 -32.17 -2.25 19.52
C ASP A 166 -32.47 -2.29 18.02
N GLU A 167 -31.71 -1.51 17.23
CA GLU A 167 -31.74 -1.49 15.77
C GLU A 167 -30.36 -1.88 15.18
N ALA A 168 -30.40 -2.61 14.05
CA ALA A 168 -29.17 -2.88 13.30
C ALA A 168 -28.68 -1.58 12.64
N LEU A 169 -27.36 -1.42 12.54
CA LEU A 169 -26.73 -0.21 12.05
C LEU A 169 -25.88 -0.54 10.83
N ILE A 170 -26.03 0.22 9.76
CA ILE A 170 -25.14 0.15 8.61
C ILE A 170 -23.99 1.15 8.82
N ILE A 171 -22.77 0.65 8.72
CA ILE A 171 -21.53 1.45 8.65
C ILE A 171 -21.08 1.45 7.19
N GLU A 172 -20.88 2.64 6.66
CA GLU A 172 -20.45 2.86 5.27
C GLU A 172 -19.07 3.49 5.24
N GLY A 173 -18.28 3.18 4.22
CA GLY A 173 -16.98 3.79 3.95
C GLY A 173 -16.68 3.82 2.46
N GLU A 174 -16.11 4.90 1.99
CA GLU A 174 -15.65 5.03 0.62
C GLU A 174 -14.22 4.53 0.51
N ALA A 175 -13.98 3.54 -0.36
CA ALA A 175 -12.66 2.98 -0.58
C ALA A 175 -12.20 3.28 -2.01
N ASP A 176 -11.16 4.10 -2.11
CA ASP A 176 -10.46 4.37 -3.37
C ASP A 176 -9.34 3.35 -3.56
N ILE A 177 -9.53 2.46 -4.55
CA ILE A 177 -8.61 1.37 -4.85
C ILE A 177 -8.07 1.60 -6.24
N LEU A 178 -6.91 2.28 -6.30
CA LEU A 178 -6.30 2.67 -7.55
C LEU A 178 -5.22 1.67 -7.99
N PHE A 179 -5.07 1.55 -9.32
CA PHE A 179 -3.93 0.83 -9.86
C PHE A 179 -2.60 1.45 -9.33
N PRO A 180 -1.62 0.64 -8.97
CA PRO A 180 -1.54 -0.83 -9.09
C PRO A 180 -2.11 -1.62 -7.91
N TYR A 181 -2.62 -0.97 -6.87
CA TYR A 181 -3.14 -1.66 -5.69
C TYR A 181 -4.32 -2.61 -6.02
N SER A 182 -5.11 -2.26 -7.01
CA SER A 182 -6.22 -3.09 -7.50
C SER A 182 -5.79 -4.51 -7.90
N LEU A 183 -4.51 -4.73 -8.25
CA LEU A 183 -3.99 -6.04 -8.62
C LEU A 183 -3.89 -7.02 -7.45
N TYR A 184 -3.80 -6.53 -6.23
CA TYR A 184 -3.70 -7.34 -5.01
C TYR A 184 -4.68 -6.92 -3.92
N PHE A 185 -5.70 -6.19 -4.30
CA PHE A 185 -6.81 -5.88 -3.41
C PHE A 185 -7.58 -7.16 -3.06
N ASN A 186 -7.83 -7.40 -1.78
CA ASN A 186 -8.58 -8.53 -1.30
C ASN A 186 -9.98 -8.14 -0.81
N ALA A 187 -10.06 -7.28 0.20
CA ALA A 187 -11.32 -6.91 0.82
C ALA A 187 -11.26 -5.57 1.55
N VAL A 188 -12.41 -4.94 1.73
CA VAL A 188 -12.63 -3.91 2.75
C VAL A 188 -13.25 -4.58 3.95
N LYS A 189 -12.71 -4.33 5.14
CA LYS A 189 -13.16 -4.96 6.38
C LYS A 189 -13.46 -3.95 7.45
N LEU A 190 -14.47 -4.27 8.26
CA LEU A 190 -14.85 -3.58 9.48
C LEU A 190 -14.50 -4.46 10.68
N TRP A 191 -13.83 -3.90 11.66
CA TRP A 191 -13.65 -4.52 12.97
C TRP A 191 -14.39 -3.72 14.01
N TYR A 192 -15.13 -4.40 14.87
CA TYR A 192 -15.84 -3.74 15.95
C TYR A 192 -15.73 -4.51 17.28
N GLN A 193 -15.96 -3.80 18.36
CA GLN A 193 -15.93 -4.30 19.72
C GLN A 193 -17.02 -3.61 20.54
N THR A 194 -17.81 -4.37 21.30
CA THR A 194 -18.93 -3.84 22.10
C THR A 194 -18.59 -3.60 23.57
N SER A 195 -17.36 -3.84 23.97
CA SER A 195 -16.85 -3.53 25.31
C SER A 195 -15.34 -3.25 25.23
N THR A 196 -14.83 -2.40 26.13
CA THR A 196 -13.41 -2.00 26.14
C THR A 196 -12.41 -3.14 26.40
N ASN A 197 -12.90 -4.32 26.79
CA ASN A 197 -12.10 -5.52 27.03
C ASN A 197 -12.63 -6.76 26.30
N GLY A 198 -13.55 -6.58 25.33
CA GLY A 198 -14.08 -7.65 24.51
C GLY A 198 -13.14 -8.01 23.35
N ASP A 199 -13.43 -9.11 22.70
CA ASP A 199 -12.75 -9.47 21.46
C ASP A 199 -13.24 -8.59 20.30
N TRP A 200 -12.35 -8.28 19.38
CA TRP A 200 -12.69 -7.65 18.13
C TRP A 200 -13.38 -8.65 17.19
N VAL A 201 -14.47 -8.23 16.60
CA VAL A 201 -15.24 -9.00 15.62
C VAL A 201 -14.97 -8.40 14.24
N GLU A 202 -14.58 -9.23 13.30
CA GLU A 202 -14.33 -8.86 11.91
C GLU A 202 -15.56 -9.10 11.05
N ILE A 203 -15.90 -8.15 10.18
CA ILE A 203 -16.94 -8.26 9.15
C ILE A 203 -16.31 -7.83 7.82
N GLU A 204 -16.43 -8.66 6.80
CA GLU A 204 -16.12 -8.26 5.43
C GLU A 204 -17.24 -7.34 4.92
N MET A 205 -16.87 -6.15 4.47
CA MET A 205 -17.80 -5.16 3.95
C MET A 205 -18.17 -5.51 2.50
N THR A 206 -19.40 -5.22 2.13
CA THR A 206 -19.93 -5.49 0.78
C THR A 206 -20.07 -4.22 -0.02
N ASN A 207 -19.96 -4.33 -1.32
CA ASN A 207 -20.19 -3.24 -2.27
C ASN A 207 -21.35 -3.61 -3.21
N PRO A 208 -22.61 -3.42 -2.79
CA PRO A 208 -23.75 -3.86 -3.57
C PRO A 208 -24.01 -3.01 -4.83
N ALA A 209 -23.51 -1.78 -4.85
CA ALA A 209 -23.68 -0.87 -5.99
C ALA A 209 -22.58 -1.05 -7.06
N GLY A 210 -21.43 -1.63 -6.71
CA GLY A 210 -20.27 -1.76 -7.60
C GLY A 210 -19.56 -0.43 -7.84
N ASP A 211 -19.67 0.50 -6.88
CA ASP A 211 -18.98 1.79 -6.88
C ASP A 211 -17.87 1.80 -5.80
N SER A 212 -17.45 2.98 -5.32
CA SER A 212 -16.45 3.08 -4.24
C SER A 212 -17.02 2.85 -2.82
N MET A 213 -18.35 2.74 -2.66
CA MET A 213 -18.98 2.62 -1.35
C MET A 213 -19.07 1.17 -0.87
N PHE A 214 -18.53 0.92 0.30
CA PHE A 214 -18.60 -0.36 1.00
C PHE A 214 -19.45 -0.22 2.26
N GLU A 215 -20.23 -1.26 2.58
CA GLU A 215 -21.14 -1.27 3.72
C GLU A 215 -21.02 -2.55 4.56
N ALA A 216 -21.20 -2.42 5.86
CA ALA A 216 -21.34 -3.55 6.78
C ALA A 216 -22.47 -3.29 7.78
N GLU A 217 -23.24 -4.33 8.09
CA GLU A 217 -24.28 -4.28 9.10
C GLU A 217 -23.72 -4.69 10.48
N LEU A 218 -23.76 -3.78 11.44
CA LEU A 218 -23.53 -4.08 12.85
C LEU A 218 -24.82 -4.58 13.50
N PRO A 219 -24.75 -5.66 14.31
CA PRO A 219 -25.93 -6.18 14.98
C PRO A 219 -26.46 -5.18 16.01
N ALA A 220 -27.79 -5.16 16.16
CA ALA A 220 -28.50 -4.35 17.15
C ALA A 220 -27.85 -4.44 18.54
N GLN A 221 -27.68 -3.30 19.19
CA GLN A 221 -27.10 -3.20 20.54
C GLN A 221 -28.11 -2.55 21.50
N PRO A 222 -28.09 -2.94 22.78
CA PRO A 222 -28.99 -2.35 23.77
C PRO A 222 -28.59 -0.91 24.11
N ASN A 223 -29.56 -0.17 24.64
CA ASN A 223 -29.35 1.19 25.13
C ASN A 223 -28.16 1.29 26.10
N GLY A 224 -27.33 2.29 25.93
CA GLY A 224 -26.13 2.56 26.73
C GLY A 224 -24.91 1.75 26.32
N SER A 225 -24.99 0.99 25.23
CA SER A 225 -23.82 0.32 24.65
C SER A 225 -22.85 1.35 24.04
N VAL A 226 -21.56 1.03 24.14
CA VAL A 226 -20.50 1.73 23.42
C VAL A 226 -19.88 0.75 22.44
N ILE A 227 -19.85 1.12 21.17
CA ILE A 227 -19.20 0.36 20.11
C ILE A 227 -17.90 1.08 19.76
N ALA A 228 -16.79 0.36 19.84
CA ALA A 228 -15.53 0.79 19.22
C ALA A 228 -15.42 0.11 17.86
N TYR A 229 -15.04 0.83 16.81
CA TYR A 229 -14.90 0.25 15.48
C TYR A 229 -13.83 0.96 14.65
N TYR A 230 -13.33 0.28 13.64
CA TYR A 230 -12.47 0.82 12.60
C TYR A 230 -12.64 0.03 11.31
N MET A 231 -12.24 0.61 10.20
CA MET A 231 -12.29 -0.03 8.88
C MET A 231 -10.92 -0.01 8.23
N GLY A 232 -10.70 -0.93 7.32
CA GLY A 232 -9.45 -0.99 6.57
C GLY A 232 -9.54 -1.79 5.28
N ILE A 233 -8.61 -1.50 4.39
CA ILE A 233 -8.42 -2.20 3.12
C ILE A 233 -7.34 -3.24 3.33
N VAL A 234 -7.65 -4.49 2.99
CA VAL A 234 -6.77 -5.66 3.16
C VAL A 234 -6.32 -6.13 1.78
N ASP A 235 -5.03 -6.43 1.65
CA ASP A 235 -4.45 -7.00 0.45
C ASP A 235 -4.44 -8.55 0.46
N ASP A 236 -4.09 -9.18 -0.65
CA ASP A 236 -4.02 -10.64 -0.81
C ASP A 236 -2.95 -11.30 0.08
N PHE A 237 -2.01 -10.53 0.60
CA PHE A 237 -0.98 -11.00 1.52
C PHE A 237 -1.42 -10.90 2.99
N GLY A 238 -2.62 -10.35 3.24
CA GLY A 238 -3.17 -10.14 4.59
C GLY A 238 -2.66 -8.86 5.26
N GLY A 239 -2.00 -7.98 4.50
CA GLY A 239 -1.58 -6.66 4.95
C GLY A 239 -2.75 -5.69 5.04
N LEU A 240 -2.65 -4.71 5.96
CA LEU A 240 -3.60 -3.62 6.09
C LEU A 240 -3.02 -2.38 5.43
N SER A 241 -3.51 -2.03 4.24
CA SER A 241 -2.91 -0.99 3.38
C SER A 241 -3.47 0.40 3.63
N ALA A 242 -4.73 0.49 4.03
CA ALA A 242 -5.36 1.73 4.47
C ALA A 242 -6.28 1.45 5.65
N VAL A 243 -6.44 2.41 6.53
CA VAL A 243 -7.25 2.25 7.75
C VAL A 243 -7.83 3.58 8.21
N THR A 244 -9.08 3.56 8.66
CA THR A 244 -9.72 4.70 9.31
C THR A 244 -10.34 4.29 10.65
N PRO A 245 -10.11 5.04 11.75
CA PRO A 245 -9.22 6.22 11.83
C PRO A 245 -7.77 5.81 11.62
N VAL A 246 -6.92 6.76 11.21
CA VAL A 246 -5.50 6.52 11.02
C VAL A 246 -4.92 5.99 12.33
N ALA A 247 -4.61 4.72 12.35
CA ALA A 247 -4.10 4.06 13.55
C ALA A 247 -2.67 4.50 13.83
N ALA A 248 -2.35 4.69 15.08
CA ALA A 248 -0.95 4.61 15.50
C ALA A 248 -0.47 3.18 15.18
N ALA A 249 0.44 3.06 14.24
CA ALA A 249 1.02 1.79 13.80
C ALA A 249 1.51 0.99 15.01
N ASN A 250 1.46 -0.32 14.94
CA ASN A 250 2.11 -1.34 15.77
C ASN A 250 1.24 -2.17 16.72
N ASN A 251 -0.07 -2.07 16.65
CA ASN A 251 -0.94 -3.05 17.30
C ASN A 251 -1.83 -3.71 16.25
N PRO A 252 -2.27 -4.96 16.44
CA PRO A 252 -3.23 -5.59 15.56
C PRO A 252 -4.55 -4.80 15.44
N HIS A 253 -4.82 -3.89 16.40
CA HIS A 253 -5.97 -2.99 16.41
C HIS A 253 -5.54 -1.58 16.80
N PRO A 254 -6.20 -0.51 16.29
CA PRO A 254 -5.85 0.88 16.59
C PRO A 254 -6.08 1.22 18.06
N ASN A 255 -5.20 2.04 18.63
CA ASN A 255 -5.32 2.53 19.99
C ASN A 255 -6.49 3.50 20.17
N LEU A 256 -6.91 4.18 19.10
CA LEU A 256 -7.99 5.16 19.08
C LEU A 256 -8.93 4.81 17.92
N PRO A 257 -9.83 3.84 18.09
CA PRO A 257 -10.88 3.54 17.11
C PRO A 257 -11.93 4.64 17.10
N HIS A 258 -12.83 4.61 16.13
CA HIS A 258 -14.08 5.35 16.21
C HIS A 258 -14.95 4.81 17.36
N TYR A 259 -15.69 5.69 18.02
CA TYR A 259 -16.61 5.32 19.08
C TYR A 259 -18.03 5.75 18.73
N LEU A 260 -18.96 4.83 18.92
CA LEU A 260 -20.39 5.01 18.67
C LEU A 260 -21.17 4.74 19.98
N LEU A 261 -22.02 5.68 20.36
CA LEU A 261 -22.90 5.58 21.53
C LEU A 261 -24.31 5.16 21.12
N VAL A 262 -24.83 4.10 21.73
CA VAL A 262 -26.12 3.52 21.36
C VAL A 262 -27.20 3.96 22.32
N GLY A 263 -28.31 4.49 21.79
CA GLY A 263 -29.49 4.90 22.59
C GLY A 263 -29.26 6.16 23.44
N VAL A 264 -28.21 6.90 23.20
CA VAL A 264 -27.90 8.14 23.91
C VAL A 264 -28.40 9.33 23.08
N ASP A 265 -29.13 10.25 23.74
CA ASP A 265 -29.50 11.51 23.10
C ASP A 265 -28.23 12.39 22.95
N PRO A 266 -27.84 12.76 21.72
CA PRO A 266 -26.60 13.48 21.48
C PRO A 266 -26.53 14.87 22.09
N ILE A 267 -27.64 15.48 22.47
CA ILE A 267 -27.69 16.86 22.93
C ILE A 267 -28.42 16.96 24.26
N LEU A 268 -27.76 16.50 25.34
CA LEU A 268 -28.24 16.81 26.71
C LEU A 268 -27.80 18.20 27.16
N VAL A 269 -26.63 18.69 26.71
CA VAL A 269 -26.12 20.01 27.01
C VAL A 269 -25.44 20.56 25.74
N ASN A 270 -25.96 21.66 25.21
CA ASN A 270 -25.27 22.43 24.18
C ASN A 270 -24.91 23.77 24.81
N ASP A 271 -23.78 23.81 25.49
CA ASP A 271 -23.25 25.03 26.10
C ASP A 271 -21.95 25.41 25.36
N SER A 272 -21.89 26.59 24.80
CA SER A 272 -20.69 27.10 24.17
C SER A 272 -20.10 28.19 25.06
N ASP A 273 -18.87 27.98 25.49
CA ASP A 273 -18.09 28.95 26.24
C ASP A 273 -17.01 29.53 25.31
N ASP A 274 -16.90 30.88 25.32
CA ASP A 274 -15.84 31.58 24.61
C ASP A 274 -14.56 31.71 25.45
N TYR A 275 -14.56 31.04 26.59
CA TYR A 275 -13.47 31.06 27.59
C TYR A 275 -13.21 32.45 28.18
N SER A 276 -14.18 33.36 28.10
CA SER A 276 -14.08 34.69 28.70
C SER A 276 -14.50 34.72 30.17
N ASP A 277 -15.36 33.79 30.57
CA ASP A 277 -15.75 33.49 31.93
C ASP A 277 -16.17 32.02 32.05
N PHE A 278 -16.42 31.51 33.23
CA PHE A 278 -16.87 30.11 33.39
C PHE A 278 -18.32 29.89 33.02
N GLY A 279 -19.08 30.94 32.66
CA GLY A 279 -20.49 30.80 32.31
C GLY A 279 -21.28 30.04 33.36
N SER A 280 -21.85 28.90 32.94
CA SER A 280 -22.55 27.96 33.85
C SER A 280 -21.64 26.96 34.55
N TRP A 281 -20.34 26.95 34.23
CA TRP A 281 -19.37 26.03 34.82
C TRP A 281 -18.83 26.56 36.16
N THR A 282 -18.60 25.65 37.08
CA THR A 282 -17.97 25.97 38.37
C THR A 282 -16.71 25.18 38.56
N THR A 283 -15.65 25.80 39.06
CA THR A 283 -14.34 25.19 39.35
C THR A 283 -14.30 24.47 40.69
N GLY A 284 -15.26 23.63 40.95
CA GLY A 284 -15.34 22.84 42.16
C GLY A 284 -16.41 23.35 43.13
N ILE A 285 -16.97 22.42 43.89
CA ILE A 285 -17.94 22.70 44.95
C ILE A 285 -17.19 22.63 46.26
N PRO A 286 -17.13 23.72 47.06
CA PRO A 286 -16.46 23.69 48.35
C PRO A 286 -17.00 22.56 49.24
N GLY A 287 -16.10 21.60 49.59
CA GLY A 287 -16.43 20.44 50.39
C GLY A 287 -16.74 19.15 49.65
N GLU A 288 -16.87 19.18 48.32
CA GLU A 288 -17.10 18.01 47.47
C GLU A 288 -15.89 17.70 46.56
N ASP A 289 -15.09 18.70 46.26
CA ASP A 289 -13.85 18.52 45.49
C ASP A 289 -12.69 18.14 46.40
N SER A 290 -12.12 16.98 46.16
CA SER A 290 -10.94 16.48 46.92
C SER A 290 -9.62 16.67 46.15
N ALA A 291 -9.64 17.32 45.00
CA ALA A 291 -8.43 17.60 44.24
C ALA A 291 -7.53 18.59 44.96
N THR A 292 -6.31 18.19 45.27
CA THR A 292 -5.28 19.05 45.88
C THR A 292 -4.31 19.65 44.88
N THR A 293 -4.36 19.17 43.64
CA THR A 293 -3.55 19.63 42.49
C THR A 293 -4.36 19.49 41.19
N GLY A 294 -4.07 20.32 40.18
CA GLY A 294 -4.77 20.26 38.90
C GLY A 294 -6.15 20.93 38.93
N ILE A 295 -6.30 21.99 39.70
CA ILE A 295 -7.50 22.83 39.68
C ILE A 295 -7.65 23.45 38.29
N TRP A 296 -8.85 23.36 37.72
CA TRP A 296 -9.15 24.02 36.48
C TRP A 296 -9.17 25.53 36.68
N GLU A 297 -8.44 26.23 35.88
CA GLU A 297 -8.41 27.70 35.83
C GLU A 297 -8.89 28.17 34.48
N GLU A 298 -9.74 29.18 34.48
CA GLU A 298 -10.05 29.94 33.28
C GLU A 298 -8.78 30.61 32.77
N SER A 299 -8.42 30.38 31.51
CA SER A 299 -7.27 31.05 30.93
C SER A 299 -7.48 31.29 29.44
N ILE A 300 -7.09 32.45 28.97
CA ILE A 300 -7.05 32.73 27.53
C ILE A 300 -5.88 31.97 26.93
N PRO A 301 -6.11 31.10 25.90
CA PRO A 301 -5.04 30.41 25.23
C PRO A 301 -4.02 31.42 24.68
N VAL A 302 -2.78 31.32 25.11
CA VAL A 302 -1.66 32.07 24.51
C VAL A 302 -1.13 31.25 23.33
N GLY A 303 -1.34 31.78 22.11
CA GLY A 303 -0.85 31.19 20.87
C GLY A 303 0.67 31.31 20.66
#